data_55a10006b17589f4ff7267c4ce344ddf
#
_entry.id   55a10006b17589f4ff7267c4ce344ddf
#
_cell.length_a   1.000
_cell.length_b   1.000
_cell.length_c   1.000
_cell.angle_alpha   90.00
_cell.angle_beta   90.00
_cell.angle_gamma   90.00
#
_symmetry.space_group_name_H-M   'P 1'
#
loop_
_entity.id
_entity.type
_entity.pdbx_description
1 polymer ?
#
loop_
_entity_poly.entity_id
_entity_poly.type
_entity_poly.pdbx_seq_one_letter_code
_entity_poly.pdbx_strand_id
1 'polypeptide(L)'
;MATQVLARIIIEMLGAPQDYITKTMHSYVEKLKKTHTVVKSHIADSEPKEKIFTIYTELEMKFKDLPALLDFCFESMPSSVEIVEPAEFVLPVDKLNALLNDLQAKLHEADAIIKTERTRKQILDLNTMNVFRRFLLHLVEQGKKTASEMSHYVGVHPKELIPFLDKLVEEKKLKKDGESYLKV
;
A
#
# COMPACT_ATOMS: atom_id res chain seq x y z
N MET A 1 5.50 -23.01 -31.41
CA MET A 1 6.65 -22.67 -30.57
C MET A 1 6.24 -21.46 -29.72
N ALA A 2 6.71 -21.36 -28.47
CA ALA A 2 6.48 -20.17 -27.69
C ALA A 2 7.28 -19.00 -28.29
N THR A 3 6.63 -17.87 -28.55
CA THR A 3 7.29 -16.70 -29.13
C THR A 3 7.94 -15.90 -28.01
N GLN A 4 9.26 -15.74 -28.05
CA GLN A 4 10.01 -14.92 -27.11
C GLN A 4 9.55 -13.46 -27.23
N VAL A 5 9.43 -12.78 -26.10
CA VAL A 5 8.98 -11.39 -26.01
C VAL A 5 10.12 -10.52 -25.49
N LEU A 6 10.42 -9.45 -26.21
CA LEU A 6 11.22 -8.34 -25.72
C LEU A 6 10.26 -7.21 -25.31
N ALA A 7 10.31 -6.80 -24.05
CA ALA A 7 9.48 -5.73 -23.55
C ALA A 7 10.31 -4.62 -22.91
N ARG A 8 9.87 -3.38 -23.08
CA ARG A 8 10.32 -2.20 -22.34
C ARG A 8 9.38 -2.00 -21.18
N ILE A 9 9.93 -1.87 -19.98
CA ILE A 9 9.18 -1.88 -18.73
C ILE A 9 9.65 -0.70 -17.89
N ILE A 10 8.69 0.06 -17.34
CA ILE A 10 8.97 1.14 -16.40
C ILE A 10 8.44 0.72 -15.03
N ILE A 11 9.32 0.76 -14.04
CA ILE A 11 8.96 0.52 -12.63
C ILE A 11 9.26 1.79 -11.85
N GLU A 12 8.25 2.27 -11.12
CA GLU A 12 8.32 3.47 -10.30
C GLU A 12 8.21 3.12 -8.81
N MET A 13 8.98 3.81 -7.99
CA MET A 13 8.90 3.73 -6.52
C MET A 13 8.71 5.11 -5.93
N LEU A 14 7.87 5.19 -4.90
CA LEU A 14 7.63 6.40 -4.11
C LEU A 14 7.96 6.13 -2.66
N GLY A 15 8.56 7.10 -1.99
CA GLY A 15 8.86 6.96 -0.56
C GLY A 15 9.77 8.06 0.00
N ALA A 16 10.14 7.91 1.25
CA ALA A 16 11.07 8.77 1.98
C ALA A 16 11.86 7.94 2.99
N PRO A 17 13.10 8.31 3.32
CA PRO A 17 13.89 9.40 2.72
C PRO A 17 14.44 9.04 1.33
N GLN A 18 14.97 10.05 0.61
CA GLN A 18 15.52 9.92 -0.74
C GLN A 18 16.55 8.79 -0.87
N ASP A 19 17.53 8.75 0.02
CA ASP A 19 18.60 7.75 0.00
C ASP A 19 18.06 6.31 0.12
N TYR A 20 16.98 6.13 0.88
CA TYR A 20 16.35 4.82 1.06
C TYR A 20 15.72 4.31 -0.23
N ILE A 21 14.91 5.14 -0.91
CA ILE A 21 14.26 4.70 -2.16
C ILE A 21 15.28 4.49 -3.27
N THR A 22 16.34 5.33 -3.32
CA THR A 22 17.42 5.18 -4.30
C THR A 22 18.15 3.85 -4.11
N LYS A 23 18.56 3.52 -2.89
CA LYS A 23 19.20 2.23 -2.57
C LYS A 23 18.28 1.06 -2.84
N THR A 24 17.01 1.20 -2.52
CA THR A 24 15.98 0.15 -2.76
C THR A 24 15.82 -0.11 -4.25
N MET A 25 15.72 0.92 -5.08
CA MET A 25 15.62 0.79 -6.53
C MET A 25 16.86 0.08 -7.12
N HIS A 26 18.08 0.50 -6.73
CA HIS A 26 19.30 -0.16 -7.18
C HIS A 26 19.34 -1.64 -6.78
N SER A 27 19.01 -1.95 -5.52
CA SER A 27 18.96 -3.32 -5.03
C SER A 27 17.94 -4.17 -5.79
N TYR A 28 16.78 -3.58 -6.09
CA TYR A 28 15.71 -4.23 -6.85
C TYR A 28 16.14 -4.55 -8.29
N VAL A 29 16.75 -3.59 -9.00
CA VAL A 29 17.26 -3.81 -10.36
C VAL A 29 18.35 -4.88 -10.37
N GLU A 30 19.26 -4.89 -9.39
CA GLU A 30 20.29 -5.94 -9.28
C GLU A 30 19.68 -7.32 -8.99
N LYS A 31 18.60 -7.39 -8.23
CA LYS A 31 17.85 -8.63 -8.03
C LYS A 31 17.22 -9.11 -9.34
N LEU A 32 16.61 -8.20 -10.10
CA LEU A 32 16.01 -8.52 -11.40
C LEU A 32 17.05 -9.04 -12.39
N LYS A 33 18.24 -8.46 -12.46
CA LYS A 33 19.33 -8.92 -13.31
C LYS A 33 19.79 -10.35 -13.00
N LYS A 34 19.62 -10.79 -11.75
CA LYS A 34 19.97 -12.16 -11.31
C LYS A 34 18.88 -13.18 -11.64
N THR A 35 17.62 -12.76 -11.64
CA THR A 35 16.46 -13.66 -11.78
C THR A 35 15.84 -13.65 -13.18
N HIS A 36 16.09 -12.60 -13.96
CA HIS A 36 15.50 -12.37 -15.27
C HIS A 36 16.57 -11.98 -16.32
N THR A 37 16.21 -12.09 -17.57
CA THR A 37 17.08 -11.67 -18.68
C THR A 37 16.87 -10.18 -18.95
N VAL A 38 17.60 -9.33 -18.25
CA VAL A 38 17.62 -7.86 -18.45
C VAL A 38 18.65 -7.54 -19.53
N VAL A 39 18.20 -6.94 -20.64
CA VAL A 39 19.04 -6.55 -21.79
C VAL A 39 19.65 -5.18 -21.56
N LYS A 40 18.81 -4.23 -21.12
CA LYS A 40 19.23 -2.87 -20.76
C LYS A 40 18.53 -2.44 -19.47
N SER A 41 19.20 -1.60 -18.71
CA SER A 41 18.63 -0.98 -17.51
C SER A 41 19.12 0.45 -17.41
N HIS A 42 18.21 1.36 -17.10
CA HIS A 42 18.49 2.75 -16.77
C HIS A 42 17.71 3.09 -15.51
N ILE A 43 18.36 3.67 -14.51
CA ILE A 43 17.74 4.17 -13.29
C ILE A 43 17.85 5.69 -13.36
N ALA A 44 16.71 6.38 -13.32
CA ALA A 44 16.66 7.82 -13.29
C ALA A 44 17.08 8.36 -11.91
N ASP A 45 17.46 9.63 -11.85
CA ASP A 45 17.64 10.30 -10.58
C ASP A 45 16.32 10.44 -9.84
N SER A 46 16.38 10.40 -8.51
CA SER A 46 15.18 10.58 -7.71
C SER A 46 14.76 12.04 -7.65
N GLU A 47 13.47 12.31 -7.84
CA GLU A 47 12.88 13.64 -7.84
C GLU A 47 11.97 13.86 -6.63
N PRO A 48 11.94 15.09 -6.06
CA PRO A 48 11.03 15.42 -4.97
C PRO A 48 9.59 15.52 -5.48
N LYS A 49 8.64 14.92 -4.74
CA LYS A 49 7.19 14.98 -5.00
C LYS A 49 6.47 15.29 -3.68
N GLU A 50 6.18 16.57 -3.42
CA GLU A 50 5.61 17.06 -2.16
C GLU A 50 6.47 16.69 -0.93
N LYS A 51 6.02 15.71 -0.11
CA LYS A 51 6.70 15.25 1.12
C LYS A 51 7.49 13.95 0.93
N ILE A 52 7.50 13.40 -0.26
CA ILE A 52 8.15 12.15 -0.61
C ILE A 52 9.02 12.35 -1.86
N PHE A 53 9.73 11.31 -2.25
CA PHE A 53 10.52 11.27 -3.48
C PHE A 53 9.97 10.21 -4.41
N THR A 54 10.13 10.40 -5.71
CA THR A 54 9.87 9.41 -6.74
C THR A 54 11.16 9.06 -7.46
N ILE A 55 11.29 7.79 -7.86
CA ILE A 55 12.38 7.28 -8.68
C ILE A 55 11.81 6.21 -9.60
N TYR A 56 12.29 6.14 -10.83
CA TYR A 56 11.89 5.10 -11.75
C TYR A 56 13.09 4.44 -12.43
N THR A 57 12.87 3.22 -12.91
CA THR A 57 13.82 2.51 -13.77
C THR A 57 13.13 2.11 -15.06
N GLU A 58 13.86 2.24 -16.16
CA GLU A 58 13.47 1.72 -17.47
C GLU A 58 14.32 0.48 -17.76
N LEU A 59 13.64 -0.62 -18.07
CA LEU A 59 14.24 -1.92 -18.31
C LEU A 59 13.83 -2.44 -19.68
N GLU A 60 14.78 -2.94 -20.49
CA GLU A 60 14.48 -3.83 -21.61
C GLU A 60 14.73 -5.27 -21.16
N MET A 61 13.69 -6.11 -21.20
CA MET A 61 13.72 -7.45 -20.65
C MET A 61 13.20 -8.47 -21.67
N LYS A 62 13.83 -9.67 -21.68
CA LYS A 62 13.38 -10.80 -22.49
C LYS A 62 12.60 -11.80 -21.65
N PHE A 63 11.45 -12.20 -22.17
CA PHE A 63 10.59 -13.23 -21.58
C PHE A 63 10.47 -14.41 -22.54
N LYS A 64 10.33 -15.61 -21.99
CA LYS A 64 10.21 -16.84 -22.80
C LYS A 64 8.93 -16.86 -23.65
N ASP A 65 7.87 -16.20 -23.17
CA ASP A 65 6.56 -16.13 -23.80
C ASP A 65 5.72 -15.00 -23.16
N LEU A 66 4.52 -14.75 -23.70
CA LEU A 66 3.58 -13.74 -23.18
C LEU A 66 3.07 -14.05 -21.77
N PRO A 67 2.74 -15.31 -21.38
CA PRO A 67 2.41 -15.62 -19.99
C PRO A 67 3.49 -15.20 -18.99
N ALA A 68 4.78 -15.44 -19.31
CA ALA A 68 5.87 -15.05 -18.42
C ALA A 68 6.00 -13.52 -18.26
N LEU A 69 5.68 -12.75 -19.30
CA LEU A 69 5.58 -11.28 -19.18
C LEU A 69 4.42 -10.88 -18.28
N LEU A 70 3.25 -11.52 -18.39
CA LEU A 70 2.10 -11.23 -17.54
C LEU A 70 2.37 -11.59 -16.08
N ASP A 71 3.01 -12.73 -15.80
CA ASP A 71 3.44 -13.09 -14.45
C ASP A 71 4.32 -12.01 -13.85
N PHE A 72 5.31 -11.54 -14.59
CA PHE A 72 6.17 -10.42 -14.17
C PHE A 72 5.36 -9.14 -13.89
N CYS A 73 4.36 -8.82 -14.72
CA CYS A 73 3.51 -7.66 -14.50
C CYS A 73 2.75 -7.74 -13.17
N PHE A 74 2.24 -8.91 -12.80
CA PHE A 74 1.57 -9.11 -11.51
C PHE A 74 2.52 -9.11 -10.31
N GLU A 75 3.74 -9.62 -10.47
CA GLU A 75 4.73 -9.67 -9.39
C GLU A 75 5.39 -8.32 -9.13
N SER A 76 5.70 -7.58 -10.20
CA SER A 76 6.50 -6.36 -10.15
C SER A 76 5.68 -5.08 -10.26
N MET A 77 4.40 -5.18 -10.66
CA MET A 77 3.45 -4.06 -10.79
C MET A 77 4.05 -2.85 -11.51
N PRO A 78 4.59 -3.03 -12.75
CA PRO A 78 5.20 -1.93 -13.49
C PRO A 78 4.18 -0.83 -13.81
N SER A 79 4.64 0.42 -13.87
CA SER A 79 3.81 1.57 -14.27
C SER A 79 3.57 1.62 -15.78
N SER A 80 4.44 0.99 -16.58
CA SER A 80 4.27 0.88 -18.03
C SER A 80 4.92 -0.38 -18.57
N VAL A 81 4.31 -0.97 -19.61
CA VAL A 81 4.81 -2.11 -20.36
C VAL A 81 4.57 -1.87 -21.84
N GLU A 82 5.62 -1.96 -22.65
CA GLU A 82 5.60 -1.87 -24.09
C GLU A 82 6.26 -3.12 -24.70
N ILE A 83 5.57 -3.84 -25.56
CA ILE A 83 6.16 -4.96 -26.28
C ILE A 83 6.92 -4.40 -27.49
N VAL A 84 8.24 -4.61 -27.49
CA VAL A 84 9.14 -4.16 -28.56
C VAL A 84 9.23 -5.20 -29.67
N GLU A 85 9.28 -6.47 -29.28
CA GLU A 85 9.31 -7.64 -30.18
C GLU A 85 8.48 -8.78 -29.60
N PRO A 86 7.74 -9.52 -30.44
CA PRO A 86 7.52 -9.34 -31.88
C PRO A 86 6.51 -8.22 -32.19
N ALA A 87 6.49 -7.76 -33.45
CA ALA A 87 5.53 -6.77 -33.93
C ALA A 87 4.08 -7.32 -33.98
N GLU A 88 3.93 -8.63 -34.12
CA GLU A 88 2.62 -9.30 -34.19
C GLU A 88 2.62 -10.61 -33.39
N PHE A 89 1.50 -10.91 -32.76
CA PHE A 89 1.25 -12.19 -32.09
C PHE A 89 0.17 -12.97 -32.84
N VAL A 90 0.47 -14.19 -33.20
CA VAL A 90 -0.54 -15.17 -33.66
C VAL A 90 -0.81 -16.13 -32.50
N LEU A 91 -1.95 -15.96 -31.87
CA LEU A 91 -2.37 -16.82 -30.75
C LEU A 91 -3.53 -17.72 -31.18
N PRO A 92 -3.38 -19.04 -31.16
CA PRO A 92 -4.49 -19.98 -31.31
C PRO A 92 -5.54 -19.71 -30.21
N VAL A 93 -6.81 -19.95 -30.53
CA VAL A 93 -7.94 -19.64 -29.63
C VAL A 93 -7.83 -20.36 -28.27
N ASP A 94 -7.34 -21.61 -28.26
CA ASP A 94 -7.10 -22.37 -27.04
C ASP A 94 -6.07 -21.70 -26.13
N LYS A 95 -5.00 -21.15 -26.70
CA LYS A 95 -3.96 -20.40 -25.96
C LYS A 95 -4.49 -19.07 -25.44
N LEU A 96 -5.30 -18.38 -26.24
CA LEU A 96 -5.95 -17.14 -25.80
C LEU A 96 -6.92 -17.41 -24.64
N ASN A 97 -7.72 -18.46 -24.71
CA ASN A 97 -8.61 -18.85 -23.63
C ASN A 97 -7.86 -19.20 -22.35
N ALA A 98 -6.75 -19.95 -22.46
CA ALA A 98 -5.92 -20.25 -21.30
C ALA A 98 -5.34 -18.96 -20.65
N LEU A 99 -4.86 -18.03 -21.46
CA LEU A 99 -4.33 -16.75 -21.01
C LEU A 99 -5.40 -15.90 -20.28
N LEU A 100 -6.60 -15.81 -20.86
CA LEU A 100 -7.72 -15.07 -20.26
C LEU A 100 -8.17 -15.69 -18.91
N ASN A 101 -8.22 -17.03 -18.84
CA ASN A 101 -8.58 -17.71 -17.60
C ASN A 101 -7.51 -17.52 -16.52
N ASP A 102 -6.23 -17.57 -16.87
CA ASP A 102 -5.14 -17.31 -15.93
C ASP A 102 -5.15 -15.86 -15.43
N LEU A 103 -5.34 -14.90 -16.34
CA LEU A 103 -5.51 -13.48 -15.97
C LEU A 103 -6.69 -13.28 -15.03
N GLN A 104 -7.83 -13.92 -15.31
CA GLN A 104 -9.02 -13.83 -14.46
C GLN A 104 -8.77 -14.44 -13.07
N ALA A 105 -8.07 -15.57 -13.00
CA ALA A 105 -7.70 -16.18 -11.72
C ALA A 105 -6.83 -15.24 -10.87
N LYS A 106 -5.82 -14.60 -11.47
CA LYS A 106 -4.95 -13.62 -10.79
C LYS A 106 -5.73 -12.39 -10.30
N LEU A 107 -6.67 -11.89 -11.10
CA LEU A 107 -7.54 -10.79 -10.69
C LEU A 107 -8.44 -11.16 -9.49
N HIS A 108 -9.00 -12.38 -9.49
CA HIS A 108 -9.78 -12.87 -8.35
C HIS A 108 -8.94 -13.02 -7.09
N GLU A 109 -7.72 -13.51 -7.20
CA GLU A 109 -6.79 -13.61 -6.07
C GLU A 109 -6.46 -12.22 -5.50
N ALA A 110 -6.13 -11.25 -6.36
CA ALA A 110 -5.87 -9.88 -5.95
C ALA A 110 -7.10 -9.24 -5.25
N ASP A 111 -8.30 -9.42 -5.79
CA ASP A 111 -9.55 -8.94 -5.17
C ASP A 111 -9.80 -9.59 -3.80
N ALA A 112 -9.54 -10.89 -3.65
CA ALA A 112 -9.66 -11.59 -2.37
C ALA A 112 -8.69 -11.04 -1.32
N ILE A 113 -7.42 -10.78 -1.69
CA ILE A 113 -6.44 -10.16 -0.81
C ILE A 113 -6.89 -8.76 -0.38
N ILE A 114 -7.33 -7.92 -1.33
CA ILE A 114 -7.81 -6.56 -1.05
C ILE A 114 -8.99 -6.59 -0.08
N LYS A 115 -9.97 -7.48 -0.28
CA LYS A 115 -11.12 -7.63 0.60
C LYS A 115 -10.73 -8.06 2.00
N THR A 116 -9.81 -9.01 2.10
CA THR A 116 -9.27 -9.49 3.38
C THR A 116 -8.55 -8.39 4.15
N GLU A 117 -7.67 -7.63 3.50
CA GLU A 117 -6.95 -6.53 4.13
C GLU A 117 -7.88 -5.37 4.53
N ARG A 118 -8.91 -5.07 3.74
CA ARG A 118 -9.94 -4.08 4.13
C ARG A 118 -10.70 -4.52 5.39
N THR A 119 -11.12 -5.79 5.45
CA THR A 119 -11.81 -6.33 6.63
C THR A 119 -10.90 -6.30 7.86
N ARG A 120 -9.64 -6.72 7.70
CA ARG A 120 -8.63 -6.67 8.78
C ARG A 120 -8.42 -5.26 9.30
N LYS A 121 -8.30 -4.28 8.40
CA LYS A 121 -8.18 -2.86 8.76
C LYS A 121 -9.39 -2.40 9.56
N GLN A 122 -10.62 -2.71 9.11
CA GLN A 122 -11.85 -2.34 9.85
C GLN A 122 -11.87 -2.91 11.27
N ILE A 123 -11.47 -4.18 11.43
CA ILE A 123 -11.40 -4.81 12.76
C ILE A 123 -10.35 -4.13 13.65
N LEU A 124 -9.17 -3.81 13.09
CA LEU A 124 -8.11 -3.10 13.81
C LEU A 124 -8.56 -1.70 14.23
N ASP A 125 -9.21 -0.95 13.34
CA ASP A 125 -9.74 0.37 13.62
C ASP A 125 -10.79 0.33 14.76
N LEU A 126 -11.73 -0.63 14.71
CA LEU A 126 -12.72 -0.85 15.77
C LEU A 126 -12.07 -1.21 17.11
N ASN A 127 -11.10 -2.11 17.12
CA ASN A 127 -10.39 -2.53 18.32
C ASN A 127 -9.58 -1.36 18.91
N THR A 128 -8.87 -0.62 18.07
CA THR A 128 -8.11 0.58 18.48
C THR A 128 -9.04 1.61 19.12
N MET A 129 -10.19 1.89 18.48
CA MET A 129 -11.18 2.81 19.05
C MET A 129 -11.74 2.32 20.38
N ASN A 130 -11.99 1.03 20.53
CA ASN A 130 -12.49 0.47 21.79
C ASN A 130 -11.45 0.58 22.92
N VAL A 131 -10.17 0.29 22.63
CA VAL A 131 -9.07 0.43 23.59
C VAL A 131 -8.91 1.91 23.98
N PHE A 132 -8.90 2.80 22.99
CA PHE A 132 -8.78 4.24 23.20
C PHE A 132 -9.89 4.80 24.08
N ARG A 133 -11.14 4.44 23.82
CA ARG A 133 -12.30 4.82 24.63
C ARG A 133 -12.20 4.33 26.05
N ARG A 134 -11.83 3.07 26.27
CA ARG A 134 -11.61 2.51 27.60
C ARG A 134 -10.51 3.24 28.35
N PHE A 135 -9.45 3.62 27.65
CA PHE A 135 -8.36 4.38 28.24
C PHE A 135 -8.79 5.78 28.66
N LEU A 136 -9.57 6.50 27.84
CA LEU A 136 -10.15 7.79 28.22
C LEU A 136 -11.05 7.67 29.46
N LEU A 137 -11.92 6.67 29.51
CA LEU A 137 -12.77 6.41 30.69
C LEU A 137 -11.92 6.13 31.94
N HIS A 138 -10.86 5.34 31.78
CA HIS A 138 -9.93 5.07 32.90
C HIS A 138 -9.23 6.34 33.37
N LEU A 139 -8.79 7.24 32.49
CA LEU A 139 -8.18 8.51 32.86
C LEU A 139 -9.16 9.40 33.67
N VAL A 140 -10.43 9.43 33.28
CA VAL A 140 -11.48 10.14 34.06
C VAL A 140 -11.62 9.52 35.45
N GLU A 141 -11.61 8.21 35.61
CA GLU A 141 -11.62 7.50 36.89
C GLU A 141 -10.41 7.83 37.76
N GLN A 142 -9.24 8.06 37.13
CA GLN A 142 -8.00 8.48 37.78
C GLN A 142 -7.98 10.00 38.12
N GLY A 143 -9.09 10.70 37.94
CA GLY A 143 -9.23 12.11 38.27
C GLY A 143 -8.72 13.08 37.20
N LYS A 144 -8.36 12.59 35.99
CA LYS A 144 -8.03 13.46 34.86
C LYS A 144 -9.32 13.87 34.17
N LYS A 145 -9.73 15.13 34.35
CA LYS A 145 -11.08 15.55 33.99
C LYS A 145 -11.16 16.39 32.73
N THR A 146 -10.05 16.98 32.28
CA THR A 146 -10.04 17.87 31.13
C THR A 146 -9.31 17.24 29.93
N ALA A 147 -9.66 17.63 28.69
CA ALA A 147 -8.97 17.21 27.51
C ALA A 147 -7.46 17.55 27.53
N SER A 148 -7.11 18.69 28.18
CA SER A 148 -5.71 19.10 28.32
C SER A 148 -4.91 18.16 29.22
N GLU A 149 -5.49 17.76 30.38
CA GLU A 149 -4.84 16.78 31.27
C GLU A 149 -4.67 15.42 30.60
N MET A 150 -5.72 14.93 29.90
CA MET A 150 -5.70 13.63 29.23
C MET A 150 -4.69 13.60 28.07
N SER A 151 -4.53 14.72 27.37
CA SER A 151 -3.59 14.87 26.25
C SER A 151 -2.18 14.43 26.59
N HIS A 152 -1.68 14.74 27.78
CA HIS A 152 -0.34 14.34 28.23
C HIS A 152 -0.16 12.82 28.37
N TYR A 153 -1.23 12.08 28.67
CA TYR A 153 -1.19 10.63 28.82
C TYR A 153 -1.44 9.89 27.50
N VAL A 154 -2.26 10.50 26.63
CA VAL A 154 -2.68 9.90 25.37
C VAL A 154 -1.71 10.22 24.23
N GLY A 155 -0.97 11.34 24.33
CA GLY A 155 -0.09 11.82 23.26
C GLY A 155 -0.83 12.41 22.06
N VAL A 156 -2.11 12.78 22.24
CA VAL A 156 -2.98 13.38 21.21
C VAL A 156 -3.31 14.82 21.62
N HIS A 157 -3.33 15.74 20.64
CA HIS A 157 -3.61 17.15 20.92
C HIS A 157 -5.00 17.32 21.56
N PRO A 158 -5.17 18.22 22.60
CA PRO A 158 -6.45 18.38 23.30
C PRO A 158 -7.66 18.60 22.39
N LYS A 159 -7.51 19.41 21.34
CA LYS A 159 -8.58 19.67 20.36
C LYS A 159 -9.03 18.40 19.60
N GLU A 160 -8.15 17.45 19.42
CA GLU A 160 -8.46 16.18 18.76
C GLU A 160 -9.14 15.18 19.71
N LEU A 161 -8.94 15.33 21.02
CA LEU A 161 -9.60 14.49 22.02
C LEU A 161 -11.07 14.87 22.25
N ILE A 162 -11.42 16.15 22.12
CA ILE A 162 -12.77 16.67 22.40
C ILE A 162 -13.86 15.87 21.67
N PRO A 163 -13.77 15.60 20.34
CA PRO A 163 -14.80 14.83 19.65
C PRO A 163 -15.02 13.42 20.22
N PHE A 164 -13.98 12.78 20.73
CA PHE A 164 -14.07 11.44 21.33
C PHE A 164 -14.73 11.51 22.71
N LEU A 165 -14.40 12.52 23.50
CA LEU A 165 -14.99 12.73 24.82
C LEU A 165 -16.46 13.12 24.68
N ASP A 166 -16.81 14.01 23.77
CA ASP A 166 -18.19 14.40 23.52
C ASP A 166 -19.03 13.20 23.05
N LYS A 167 -18.46 12.30 22.23
CA LYS A 167 -19.13 11.05 21.85
C LYS A 167 -19.39 10.12 23.05
N LEU A 168 -18.47 10.06 24.01
CA LEU A 168 -18.69 9.32 25.27
C LEU A 168 -19.79 9.95 26.12
N VAL A 169 -19.99 11.27 26.04
CA VAL A 169 -21.11 11.96 26.66
C VAL A 169 -22.43 11.62 25.99
N GLU A 170 -22.50 11.64 24.67
CA GLU A 170 -23.65 11.20 23.89
C GLU A 170 -24.05 9.74 24.20
N GLU A 171 -23.05 8.86 24.39
CA GLU A 171 -23.25 7.47 24.81
C GLU A 171 -23.63 7.30 26.29
N LYS A 172 -23.80 8.40 27.04
CA LYS A 172 -24.12 8.42 28.48
C LYS A 172 -23.09 7.69 29.36
N LYS A 173 -21.84 7.62 28.93
CA LYS A 173 -20.72 7.05 29.67
C LYS A 173 -19.98 8.12 30.50
N LEU A 174 -20.04 9.36 30.01
CA LEU A 174 -19.52 10.54 30.69
C LEU A 174 -20.59 11.62 30.75
N LYS A 175 -20.41 12.56 31.71
CA LYS A 175 -21.16 13.81 31.82
C LYS A 175 -20.18 14.95 31.62
N LYS A 176 -20.58 15.97 30.86
CA LYS A 176 -19.79 17.21 30.68
C LYS A 176 -20.25 18.25 31.67
N ASP A 177 -19.29 18.86 32.36
CA ASP A 177 -19.50 19.97 33.28
C ASP A 177 -18.44 21.05 32.96
N GLY A 178 -18.87 22.08 32.22
CA GLY A 178 -17.94 23.06 31.65
C GLY A 178 -16.89 22.41 30.73
N GLU A 179 -15.62 22.58 31.08
CA GLU A 179 -14.50 21.94 30.37
C GLU A 179 -14.14 20.54 30.91
N SER A 180 -14.83 20.10 31.96
CA SER A 180 -14.54 18.84 32.64
C SER A 180 -15.49 17.73 32.21
N TYR A 181 -14.95 16.51 32.19
CA TYR A 181 -15.68 15.28 31.90
C TYR A 181 -15.70 14.41 33.18
N LEU A 182 -16.88 13.97 33.56
CA LEU A 182 -17.11 13.18 34.77
C LEU A 182 -17.75 11.85 34.41
N LYS A 183 -17.49 10.82 35.20
CA LYS A 183 -18.17 9.52 35.06
C LYS A 183 -19.66 9.68 35.45
N VAL A 184 -20.54 9.02 34.70
CA VAL A 184 -21.97 8.92 35.03
C VAL A 184 -22.16 7.84 36.06
#